data_c5cae370a65be8c6d38c8ad3cab37b6d
#
_entry.id   c5cae370a65be8c6d38c8ad3cab37b6d
#
_cell.length_a   1.000
_cell.length_b   1.000
_cell.length_c   1.000
_cell.angle_alpha   90.00
_cell.angle_beta   90.00
_cell.angle_gamma   90.00
#
_symmetry.space_group_name_H-M   'P 1'
#
loop_
_entity.id
_entity.type
_entity.pdbx_description
1 polymer ?
#
loop_
_entity_poly.entity_id
_entity_poly.type
_entity_poly.pdbx_seq_one_letter_code
_entity_poly.pdbx_strand_id
1 'polypeptide(L)'
;MGDAIFTRCITSPSVLPIGKGGTGGNNEKSARTNLGVMTETLLYSNSSGTISTITLSDSYKNYTYVEVFFHDNGVCNSVKLRTTRGQVQLTNDYVSSTTNPSSLYTHTALLTFTDNTATFIRQAVFTVTTSDNASIDRTASNSVKVVRIVGLSY
;
A
#
# COMPACT_ATOMS: atom_id res chain seq x y z
N MET A 1 -11.70 -38.49 -47.86
CA MET A 1 -11.34 -37.19 -47.27
C MET A 1 -10.63 -37.49 -45.96
N GLY A 2 -9.32 -37.33 -45.92
CA GLY A 2 -8.54 -37.68 -44.75
C GLY A 2 -8.46 -36.46 -43.82
N ASP A 3 -8.86 -36.67 -42.58
CA ASP A 3 -8.68 -35.67 -41.51
C ASP A 3 -7.20 -35.42 -41.29
N ALA A 4 -6.76 -34.21 -41.53
CA ALA A 4 -5.41 -33.79 -41.20
C ALA A 4 -5.31 -33.73 -39.67
N ILE A 5 -4.79 -34.79 -39.06
CA ILE A 5 -4.42 -34.79 -37.64
C ILE A 5 -3.31 -33.78 -37.46
N PHE A 6 -3.61 -32.68 -36.77
CA PHE A 6 -2.65 -31.67 -36.37
C PHE A 6 -1.73 -32.25 -35.30
N THR A 7 -0.83 -33.13 -35.68
CA THR A 7 0.27 -33.58 -34.81
C THR A 7 1.46 -32.65 -35.01
N ARG A 8 1.30 -31.39 -34.64
CA ARG A 8 2.45 -30.55 -34.36
C ARG A 8 2.83 -30.74 -32.90
N CYS A 9 3.68 -31.73 -32.69
CA CYS A 9 4.43 -31.79 -31.44
C CYS A 9 5.17 -30.45 -31.27
N ILE A 10 4.78 -29.64 -30.27
CA ILE A 10 5.48 -28.41 -29.93
C ILE A 10 6.78 -28.84 -29.24
N THR A 11 7.81 -29.09 -30.03
CA THR A 11 9.13 -29.54 -29.57
C THR A 11 10.06 -28.41 -29.15
N SER A 12 9.55 -27.19 -29.02
CA SER A 12 10.32 -26.05 -28.55
C SER A 12 9.54 -25.27 -27.50
N PRO A 13 10.19 -24.73 -26.46
CA PRO A 13 9.55 -23.87 -25.47
C PRO A 13 9.24 -22.48 -26.08
N SER A 14 8.53 -22.45 -27.21
CA SER A 14 8.10 -21.21 -27.83
C SER A 14 6.90 -20.67 -27.05
N VAL A 15 7.08 -19.52 -26.46
CA VAL A 15 6.02 -18.77 -25.78
C VAL A 15 4.93 -18.44 -26.80
N LEU A 16 3.70 -18.87 -26.54
CA LEU A 16 2.56 -18.53 -27.39
C LEU A 16 2.27 -17.02 -27.27
N PRO A 17 2.33 -16.25 -28.38
CA PRO A 17 2.08 -14.80 -28.35
C PRO A 17 0.67 -14.47 -27.86
N ILE A 18 0.51 -13.29 -27.22
CA ILE A 18 -0.78 -12.80 -26.70
C ILE A 18 -1.84 -12.77 -27.79
N GLY A 19 -1.50 -12.30 -29.01
CA GLY A 19 -2.42 -12.26 -30.15
C GLY A 19 -2.91 -13.62 -30.65
N LYS A 20 -2.37 -14.72 -30.15
CA LYS A 20 -2.81 -16.10 -30.41
C LYS A 20 -3.38 -16.80 -29.17
N GLY A 21 -3.80 -16.01 -28.17
CA GLY A 21 -4.38 -16.51 -26.93
C GLY A 21 -3.36 -16.98 -25.88
N GLY A 22 -2.06 -16.75 -26.09
CA GLY A 22 -1.02 -17.03 -25.10
C GLY A 22 -0.79 -15.82 -24.18
N THR A 23 -0.10 -16.05 -23.05
CA THR A 23 0.31 -14.97 -22.14
C THR A 23 1.54 -14.20 -22.62
N GLY A 24 2.27 -14.72 -23.63
CA GLY A 24 3.54 -14.18 -24.08
C GLY A 24 4.68 -14.31 -23.07
N GLY A 25 4.43 -14.95 -21.91
CA GLY A 25 5.41 -15.17 -20.86
C GLY A 25 5.94 -16.60 -20.83
N ASN A 26 7.23 -16.77 -20.52
CA ASN A 26 7.87 -18.08 -20.37
C ASN A 26 7.88 -18.59 -18.91
N ASN A 27 7.36 -17.79 -17.98
CA ASN A 27 7.15 -18.13 -16.58
C ASN A 27 5.93 -17.36 -16.03
N GLU A 28 5.50 -17.74 -14.83
CA GLU A 28 4.32 -17.19 -14.18
C GLU A 28 4.41 -15.64 -13.99
N LYS A 29 5.58 -15.14 -13.60
CA LYS A 29 5.80 -13.71 -13.38
C LYS A 29 5.65 -12.93 -14.69
N SER A 30 6.32 -13.35 -15.76
CA SER A 30 6.23 -12.68 -17.07
C SER A 30 4.83 -12.81 -17.67
N ALA A 31 4.14 -13.93 -17.47
CA ALA A 31 2.76 -14.11 -17.89
C ALA A 31 1.82 -13.10 -17.20
N ARG A 32 1.92 -12.95 -15.89
CA ARG A 32 1.13 -11.96 -15.14
C ARG A 32 1.42 -10.53 -15.59
N THR A 33 2.70 -10.18 -15.74
CA THR A 33 3.11 -8.84 -16.22
C THR A 33 2.51 -8.54 -17.59
N ASN A 34 2.59 -9.48 -18.53
CA ASN A 34 2.05 -9.30 -19.88
C ASN A 34 0.51 -9.19 -19.90
N LEU A 35 -0.16 -9.82 -18.95
CA LEU A 35 -1.62 -9.71 -18.76
C LEU A 35 -2.03 -8.49 -17.94
N GLY A 36 -1.10 -7.70 -17.43
CA GLY A 36 -1.37 -6.56 -16.57
C GLY A 36 -1.95 -6.95 -15.19
N VAL A 37 -1.68 -8.18 -14.74
CA VAL A 37 -2.16 -8.67 -13.44
C VAL A 37 -1.23 -8.16 -12.34
N MET A 38 -1.77 -7.34 -11.44
CA MET A 38 -1.04 -6.85 -10.28
C MET A 38 -0.80 -7.99 -9.28
N THR A 39 0.42 -8.09 -8.79
CA THR A 39 0.81 -9.04 -7.74
C THR A 39 1.10 -8.31 -6.45
N GLU A 40 0.71 -8.91 -5.33
CA GLU A 40 0.95 -8.40 -3.99
C GLU A 40 2.02 -9.23 -3.28
N THR A 41 2.96 -8.55 -2.62
CA THR A 41 3.99 -9.17 -1.76
C THR A 41 3.93 -8.54 -0.38
N LEU A 42 3.81 -9.35 0.65
CA LEU A 42 3.82 -8.88 2.03
C LEU A 42 5.23 -8.44 2.43
N LEU A 43 5.40 -7.15 2.75
CA LEU A 43 6.67 -6.57 3.18
C LEU A 43 6.77 -6.44 4.69
N TYR A 44 5.65 -6.23 5.37
CA TYR A 44 5.57 -6.10 6.82
C TYR A 44 4.17 -6.41 7.33
N SER A 45 4.08 -7.02 8.52
CA SER A 45 2.82 -7.22 9.23
C SER A 45 3.03 -7.20 10.74
N ASN A 46 2.14 -6.47 11.44
CA ASN A 46 2.06 -6.44 12.90
C ASN A 46 0.62 -6.08 13.30
N SER A 47 -0.12 -7.04 13.82
CA SER A 47 -1.54 -6.86 14.16
C SER A 47 -1.79 -5.78 15.23
N SER A 48 -0.83 -5.55 16.13
CA SER A 48 -0.92 -4.49 17.15
C SER A 48 -0.56 -3.12 16.60
N GLY A 49 0.03 -3.06 15.40
CA GLY A 49 0.59 -1.88 14.80
C GLY A 49 1.88 -1.39 15.48
N THR A 50 2.62 -0.54 14.79
CA THR A 50 3.85 0.07 15.30
C THR A 50 3.96 1.55 14.94
N ILE A 51 4.66 2.30 15.79
CA ILE A 51 5.12 3.68 15.55
C ILE A 51 6.65 3.77 15.45
N SER A 52 7.34 2.64 15.60
CA SER A 52 8.80 2.53 15.50
C SER A 52 9.24 2.35 14.06
N THR A 53 10.54 2.41 13.82
CA THR A 53 11.13 2.03 12.52
C THR A 53 10.74 0.60 12.17
N ILE A 54 10.29 0.41 10.94
CA ILE A 54 9.83 -0.85 10.38
C ILE A 54 10.92 -1.40 9.48
N THR A 55 11.30 -2.66 9.69
CA THR A 55 12.15 -3.40 8.75
C THR A 55 11.25 -4.15 7.77
N LEU A 56 11.45 -3.93 6.49
CA LEU A 56 10.73 -4.60 5.41
C LEU A 56 11.45 -5.90 5.04
N SER A 57 10.71 -6.91 4.59
CA SER A 57 11.26 -8.18 4.12
C SER A 57 12.01 -8.05 2.79
N ASP A 58 11.76 -6.99 2.02
CA ASP A 58 12.41 -6.68 0.76
C ASP A 58 12.44 -5.17 0.54
N SER A 59 13.28 -4.69 -0.40
CA SER A 59 13.34 -3.27 -0.75
C SER A 59 12.04 -2.80 -1.39
N TYR A 60 11.47 -1.72 -0.86
CA TYR A 60 10.27 -1.12 -1.42
C TYR A 60 10.44 -0.69 -2.89
N LYS A 61 11.67 -0.40 -3.31
CA LYS A 61 12.02 0.01 -4.68
C LYS A 61 11.82 -1.10 -5.72
N ASN A 62 11.73 -2.37 -5.28
CA ASN A 62 11.50 -3.52 -6.16
C ASN A 62 10.05 -3.61 -6.67
N TYR A 63 9.18 -2.69 -6.25
CA TYR A 63 7.76 -2.67 -6.55
C TYR A 63 7.38 -1.39 -7.31
N THR A 64 6.26 -1.44 -8.02
CA THR A 64 5.71 -0.25 -8.71
C THR A 64 5.04 0.69 -7.70
N TYR A 65 4.33 0.10 -6.74
CA TYR A 65 3.68 0.79 -5.63
C TYR A 65 3.94 0.05 -4.33
N VAL A 66 3.80 0.78 -3.24
CA VAL A 66 3.65 0.23 -1.90
C VAL A 66 2.32 0.70 -1.34
N GLU A 67 1.59 -0.19 -0.70
CA GLU A 67 0.37 0.14 0.03
C GLU A 67 0.61 -0.04 1.52
N VAL A 68 0.35 1.01 2.28
CA VAL A 68 0.53 1.07 3.73
C VAL A 68 -0.83 1.03 4.39
N PHE A 69 -1.08 -0.01 5.17
CA PHE A 69 -2.26 -0.14 6.01
C PHE A 69 -1.92 0.33 7.41
N PHE A 70 -2.74 1.18 7.94
CA PHE A 70 -2.56 1.75 9.27
C PHE A 70 -3.89 1.85 10.00
N HIS A 71 -3.83 1.87 11.29
CA HIS A 71 -4.99 2.16 12.13
C HIS A 71 -4.69 3.36 13.04
N ASP A 72 -5.73 4.05 13.37
CA ASP A 72 -5.75 5.15 14.30
C ASP A 72 -7.09 5.14 15.01
N ASN A 73 -7.05 5.13 16.34
CA ASN A 73 -8.24 5.18 17.19
C ASN A 73 -9.34 4.17 16.78
N GLY A 74 -8.93 2.96 16.37
CA GLY A 74 -9.86 1.88 15.96
C GLY A 74 -10.33 1.95 14.51
N VAL A 75 -9.96 2.97 13.75
CA VAL A 75 -10.26 3.10 12.31
C VAL A 75 -9.08 2.60 11.50
N CYS A 76 -9.36 1.67 10.56
CA CYS A 76 -8.36 1.14 9.63
C CYS A 76 -8.46 1.85 8.28
N ASN A 77 -7.31 2.31 7.78
CA ASN A 77 -7.18 2.95 6.49
C ASN A 77 -5.98 2.40 5.73
N SER A 78 -5.92 2.67 4.43
CA SER A 78 -4.72 2.43 3.64
C SER A 78 -4.39 3.62 2.74
N VAL A 79 -3.12 3.71 2.37
CA VAL A 79 -2.65 4.66 1.37
C VAL A 79 -1.67 3.99 0.45
N LYS A 80 -1.82 4.26 -0.85
CA LYS A 80 -0.93 3.75 -1.90
C LYS A 80 0.08 4.80 -2.29
N LEU A 81 1.36 4.41 -2.29
CA LEU A 81 2.51 5.23 -2.63
C LEU A 81 3.18 4.68 -3.89
N ARG A 82 3.47 5.54 -4.86
CA ARG A 82 4.39 5.19 -5.95
C ARG A 82 5.82 5.19 -5.41
N THR A 83 6.58 4.12 -5.65
CA THR A 83 7.91 3.91 -5.03
C THR A 83 8.95 4.97 -5.41
N THR A 84 8.71 5.75 -6.48
CA THR A 84 9.54 6.90 -6.85
C THR A 84 9.50 8.07 -5.85
N ARG A 85 8.53 8.10 -4.91
CA ARG A 85 8.37 9.22 -3.98
C ARG A 85 9.10 9.03 -2.65
N GLY A 86 9.30 7.82 -2.17
CA GLY A 86 10.00 7.53 -0.92
C GLY A 86 9.35 8.05 0.38
N GLN A 87 8.26 8.81 0.28
CA GLN A 87 7.54 9.34 1.45
C GLN A 87 6.04 9.28 1.24
N VAL A 88 5.30 9.03 2.32
CA VAL A 88 3.83 9.00 2.33
C VAL A 88 3.30 9.65 3.60
N GLN A 89 2.23 10.41 3.44
CA GLN A 89 1.45 10.93 4.55
C GLN A 89 0.28 9.98 4.82
N LEU A 90 0.19 9.52 6.05
CA LEU A 90 -0.94 8.76 6.58
C LEU A 90 -1.85 9.76 7.27
N THR A 91 -3.11 9.80 6.90
CA THR A 91 -4.09 10.74 7.46
C THR A 91 -5.37 10.00 7.81
N ASN A 92 -5.89 10.28 8.98
CA ASN A 92 -7.19 9.82 9.43
C ASN A 92 -7.96 10.98 10.07
N ASP A 93 -9.18 11.16 9.60
CA ASP A 93 -10.09 12.21 10.10
C ASP A 93 -11.26 11.55 10.82
N TYR A 94 -11.59 12.06 11.99
CA TYR A 94 -12.79 11.65 12.69
C TYR A 94 -13.39 12.80 13.50
N VAL A 95 -14.69 12.73 13.68
CA VAL A 95 -15.42 13.67 14.54
C VAL A 95 -15.65 13.00 15.89
N SER A 96 -15.10 13.55 16.94
CA SER A 96 -15.48 13.19 18.30
C SER A 96 -16.79 13.89 18.61
N SER A 97 -17.87 13.19 18.47
CA SER A 97 -19.17 13.76 18.78
C SER A 97 -20.02 12.79 19.54
N THR A 98 -20.17 13.06 20.78
CA THR A 98 -21.41 12.73 21.50
C THR A 98 -21.88 13.90 22.34
N THR A 99 -21.09 14.97 22.35
CA THR A 99 -21.37 16.18 23.15
C THR A 99 -21.11 17.43 22.33
N ASN A 100 -21.90 18.47 22.56
CA ASN A 100 -21.68 19.78 22.00
C ASN A 100 -20.69 20.56 22.90
N PRO A 101 -19.58 21.14 22.41
CA PRO A 101 -19.19 21.26 21.00
C PRO A 101 -18.54 19.99 20.41
N SER A 102 -18.80 19.75 19.12
CA SER A 102 -18.15 18.70 18.36
C SER A 102 -16.72 19.12 18.01
N SER A 103 -15.79 18.18 18.05
CA SER A 103 -14.41 18.42 17.62
C SER A 103 -14.07 17.53 16.43
N LEU A 104 -13.49 18.12 15.40
CA LEU A 104 -12.89 17.41 14.29
C LEU A 104 -11.42 17.17 14.60
N TYR A 105 -11.01 15.93 14.51
CA TYR A 105 -9.61 15.52 14.70
C TYR A 105 -9.06 15.03 13.37
N THR A 106 -7.92 15.58 12.98
CA THR A 106 -7.12 15.10 11.85
C THR A 106 -5.79 14.56 12.38
N HIS A 107 -5.65 13.26 12.42
CA HIS A 107 -4.40 12.62 12.79
C HIS A 107 -3.54 12.41 11.55
N THR A 108 -2.29 12.86 11.62
CA THR A 108 -1.35 12.74 10.51
C THR A 108 -0.05 12.10 10.96
N ALA A 109 0.53 11.26 10.11
CA ALA A 109 1.88 10.75 10.26
C ALA A 109 2.62 10.83 8.93
N LEU A 110 3.90 11.21 8.95
CA LEU A 110 4.78 11.16 7.80
C LEU A 110 5.69 9.96 7.94
N LEU A 111 5.60 9.03 6.98
CA LEU A 111 6.42 7.83 6.89
C LEU A 111 7.39 7.98 5.72
N THR A 112 8.67 7.75 5.97
CA THR A 112 9.74 7.78 4.96
C THR A 112 10.28 6.38 4.74
N PHE A 113 10.43 6.00 3.48
CA PHE A 113 11.00 4.73 3.05
C PHE A 113 12.46 4.91 2.63
N THR A 114 13.31 4.01 3.09
CA THR A 114 14.72 3.92 2.71
C THR A 114 15.07 2.44 2.51
N ASP A 115 15.22 2.02 1.26
CA ASP A 115 15.47 0.63 0.88
C ASP A 115 14.55 -0.37 1.63
N ASN A 116 15.07 -1.04 2.65
CA ASN A 116 14.35 -2.05 3.44
C ASN A 116 13.79 -1.50 4.76
N THR A 117 13.65 -0.18 4.89
CA THR A 117 13.10 0.40 6.11
C THR A 117 12.01 1.41 5.82
N ALA A 118 11.05 1.54 6.76
CA ALA A 118 10.10 2.62 6.80
C ALA A 118 10.14 3.26 8.19
N THR A 119 10.34 4.56 8.25
CA THR A 119 10.55 5.29 9.50
C THR A 119 9.56 6.44 9.64
N PHE A 120 8.95 6.56 10.81
CA PHE A 120 8.12 7.70 11.14
C PHE A 120 9.00 8.93 11.38
N ILE A 121 8.78 9.98 10.59
CA ILE A 121 9.49 11.25 10.74
C ILE A 121 8.76 12.17 11.72
N ARG A 122 7.43 12.14 11.66
CA ARG A 122 6.58 13.05 12.46
C ARG A 122 5.17 12.48 12.55
N GLN A 123 4.56 12.68 13.72
CA GLN A 123 3.12 12.48 13.91
C GLN A 123 2.53 13.72 14.60
N ALA A 124 1.32 14.08 14.24
CA ALA A 124 0.59 15.19 14.84
C ALA A 124 -0.91 14.94 14.78
N VAL A 125 -1.62 15.52 15.72
CA VAL A 125 -3.07 15.66 15.66
C VAL A 125 -3.40 17.15 15.52
N PHE A 126 -4.32 17.45 14.62
CA PHE A 126 -4.95 18.76 14.50
C PHE A 126 -6.38 18.63 15.03
N THR A 127 -6.74 19.50 15.94
CA THR A 127 -8.08 19.54 16.52
C THR A 127 -8.75 20.84 16.10
N VAL A 128 -9.92 20.74 15.50
CA VAL A 128 -10.78 21.88 15.22
C VAL A 128 -12.00 21.74 16.11
N THR A 129 -12.16 22.65 17.06
CA THR A 129 -13.32 22.67 17.94
C THR A 129 -14.36 23.65 17.39
N THR A 130 -15.57 23.17 17.18
CA THR A 130 -16.70 23.97 16.70
C THR A 130 -17.44 24.57 17.89
N SER A 131 -16.82 25.53 18.56
CA SER A 131 -17.48 26.40 19.54
C SER A 131 -17.54 27.84 18.99
N ASP A 132 -18.22 28.72 19.68
CA ASP A 132 -18.28 30.15 19.31
C ASP A 132 -16.90 30.80 19.18
N ASN A 133 -15.88 30.16 19.73
CA ASN A 133 -14.46 30.49 19.57
C ASN A 133 -13.72 29.30 18.93
N ALA A 134 -13.96 29.06 17.64
CA ALA A 134 -13.28 28.00 16.91
C ALA A 134 -11.76 28.12 17.02
N SER A 135 -11.10 27.10 17.54
CA SER A 135 -9.65 27.02 17.65
C SER A 135 -9.10 25.89 16.81
N ILE A 136 -7.88 26.08 16.29
CA ILE A 136 -7.11 25.03 15.64
C ILE A 136 -5.88 24.77 16.49
N ASP A 137 -5.85 23.63 17.16
CA ASP A 137 -4.72 23.21 17.97
C ASP A 137 -3.93 22.11 17.27
N ARG A 138 -2.60 22.15 17.45
CA ARG A 138 -1.70 21.10 16.96
C ARG A 138 -0.93 20.50 18.12
N THR A 139 -1.09 19.20 18.31
CA THR A 139 -0.36 18.45 19.34
C THR A 139 0.46 17.31 18.72
N ALA A 140 1.58 16.94 19.35
CA ALA A 140 2.28 15.72 18.99
C ALA A 140 1.38 14.51 19.34
N SER A 141 1.32 13.53 18.45
CA SER A 141 0.52 12.32 18.64
C SER A 141 1.29 11.09 18.18
N ASN A 142 1.01 9.96 18.79
CA ASN A 142 1.55 8.64 18.41
C ASN A 142 0.41 7.64 18.15
N SER A 143 -0.76 8.14 17.74
CA SER A 143 -1.96 7.32 17.54
C SER A 143 -1.96 6.54 16.23
N VAL A 144 -1.36 7.10 15.17
CA VAL A 144 -1.27 6.45 13.87
C VAL A 144 -0.23 5.33 13.93
N LYS A 145 -0.68 4.08 13.76
CA LYS A 145 0.16 2.88 13.83
C LYS A 145 0.08 2.11 12.51
N VAL A 146 1.22 1.77 11.94
CA VAL A 146 1.28 0.92 10.75
C VAL A 146 1.13 -0.54 11.15
N VAL A 147 0.19 -1.24 10.51
CA VAL A 147 -0.13 -2.65 10.76
C VAL A 147 0.33 -3.57 9.64
N ARG A 148 0.38 -3.08 8.39
CA ARG A 148 0.76 -3.89 7.23
C ARG A 148 1.35 -3.01 6.13
N ILE A 149 2.33 -3.52 5.43
CA ILE A 149 2.89 -2.91 4.22
C ILE A 149 2.98 -4.00 3.15
N VAL A 150 2.50 -3.71 1.96
CA VAL A 150 2.58 -4.62 0.81
C VAL A 150 3.21 -3.91 -0.37
N GLY A 151 4.04 -4.65 -1.11
CA GLY A 151 4.58 -4.25 -2.40
C GLY A 151 3.68 -4.72 -3.53
N LEU A 152 3.41 -3.86 -4.49
CA LEU A 152 2.54 -4.11 -5.63
C LEU A 152 3.34 -3.97 -6.92
N SER A 153 3.34 -5.03 -7.76
CA SER A 153 4.03 -5.09 -9.05
C SER A 153 3.08 -5.53 -10.16
N TYR A 154 3.33 -5.05 -11.38
CA TYR A 154 2.71 -5.54 -12.61
C TYR A 154 3.65 -6.50 -13.32
#